data_8931eb0aef1385fec2c72737b4feb7ae
#
_entry.id   8931eb0aef1385fec2c72737b4feb7ae
#
_cell.length_a   1.000
_cell.length_b   1.000
_cell.length_c   1.000
_cell.angle_alpha   90.00
_cell.angle_beta   90.00
_cell.angle_gamma   90.00
#
_symmetry.space_group_name_H-M   'P 1'
#
loop_
_entity.id
_entity.type
_entity.pdbx_description
1 polymer ?
#
loop_
_entity_poly.entity_id
_entity_poly.type
_entity_poly.pdbx_seq_one_letter_code
_entity_poly.pdbx_strand_id
1 'polypeptide(L)'
;MLPDSPSHPDTARQSQTEPQTESQFQPQSQAQSQTQGLGAVMAAVRQSVEPSDAGGALPVDPLEAHWTTRKLPPVERWNPASCGDIAIEIKANGEWWHEGQRIGRAPLVTLFSSVLWREGDDFFLKTPVEKMRIRVEDVPFQITEMRRLPHDTFPQLQLRTPQGDVVTVDEAHPLTFHSPHHEPESEQRLYVQLRPGIEACLSRSLFYSLIDQSELSTHEGQTELVIRSGDYRASWTL
;
A
#
# COMPACT_ATOMS: atom_id res chain seq x y z
N MET A 1 54.49 -42.92 -49.32
CA MET A 1 55.25 -44.02 -48.72
C MET A 1 54.60 -44.35 -47.37
N LEU A 2 53.70 -45.32 -47.41
CA LEU A 2 53.23 -46.08 -46.25
C LEU A 2 54.36 -47.07 -45.92
N PRO A 3 54.42 -47.65 -44.72
CA PRO A 3 53.44 -48.37 -43.92
C PRO A 3 53.63 -48.06 -42.37
N ASP A 4 52.94 -48.57 -41.37
CA ASP A 4 52.20 -49.82 -41.15
C ASP A 4 51.51 -49.66 -39.78
N SER A 5 50.32 -50.24 -39.61
CA SER A 5 49.79 -50.66 -38.34
C SER A 5 50.39 -52.00 -37.90
N PRO A 6 50.37 -52.34 -36.58
CA PRO A 6 49.32 -53.26 -36.13
C PRO A 6 48.86 -53.24 -34.69
N SER A 7 47.63 -53.65 -34.51
CA SER A 7 47.12 -54.62 -33.51
C SER A 7 46.87 -54.29 -32.03
N HIS A 8 45.63 -54.47 -31.71
CA HIS A 8 45.00 -54.71 -30.38
C HIS A 8 45.63 -55.88 -29.60
N PRO A 9 45.39 -55.96 -28.26
CA PRO A 9 44.13 -56.52 -27.78
C PRO A 9 43.57 -55.90 -26.48
N ASP A 10 42.24 -55.88 -26.48
CA ASP A 10 41.26 -56.30 -25.49
C ASP A 10 41.72 -56.49 -24.05
N THR A 11 41.10 -55.76 -23.09
CA THR A 11 40.76 -56.28 -21.77
C THR A 11 39.55 -55.47 -21.20
N ALA A 12 38.49 -56.20 -21.02
CA ALA A 12 37.27 -55.77 -20.32
C ALA A 12 37.54 -55.43 -18.86
N ARG A 13 36.91 -54.33 -18.34
CA ARG A 13 36.53 -54.21 -16.94
C ARG A 13 35.35 -53.31 -16.72
N GLN A 14 34.25 -53.96 -16.45
CA GLN A 14 33.26 -53.75 -15.42
C GLN A 14 32.73 -52.33 -15.17
N SER A 15 31.45 -52.21 -15.49
CA SER A 15 30.42 -51.28 -15.04
C SER A 15 30.48 -51.05 -13.53
N GLN A 16 30.53 -49.79 -13.15
CA GLN A 16 29.99 -49.35 -11.85
C GLN A 16 28.99 -48.24 -12.11
N THR A 17 27.75 -48.61 -11.93
CA THR A 17 26.59 -47.72 -11.92
C THR A 17 26.61 -46.96 -10.59
N GLU A 18 26.87 -45.69 -10.63
CA GLU A 18 26.55 -44.77 -9.52
C GLU A 18 25.07 -44.42 -9.52
N PRO A 19 24.38 -44.50 -8.38
CA PRO A 19 23.00 -44.08 -8.31
C PRO A 19 22.94 -42.54 -8.25
N GLN A 20 22.28 -41.94 -9.27
CA GLN A 20 21.88 -40.54 -9.23
C GLN A 20 20.84 -40.36 -8.11
N THR A 21 21.22 -39.64 -7.08
CA THR A 21 20.29 -39.16 -6.06
C THR A 21 19.47 -38.02 -6.67
N GLU A 22 18.31 -38.35 -7.21
CA GLU A 22 17.28 -37.34 -7.51
C GLU A 22 16.88 -36.63 -6.21
N SER A 23 17.35 -35.41 -6.06
CA SER A 23 16.86 -34.49 -5.05
C SER A 23 15.43 -34.14 -5.43
N GLN A 24 14.46 -34.82 -4.85
CA GLN A 24 13.05 -34.44 -4.88
C GLN A 24 12.89 -33.11 -4.15
N PHE A 25 12.92 -32.03 -4.89
CA PHE A 25 12.52 -30.71 -4.44
C PHE A 25 11.02 -30.73 -4.14
N GLN A 26 10.65 -30.77 -2.87
CA GLN A 26 9.25 -30.72 -2.43
C GLN A 26 8.77 -29.28 -2.34
N PRO A 27 7.92 -28.79 -3.26
CA PRO A 27 7.39 -27.41 -3.20
C PRO A 27 6.24 -27.23 -2.20
N GLN A 28 5.82 -28.28 -1.49
CA GLN A 28 4.63 -28.23 -0.62
C GLN A 28 4.83 -27.58 0.74
N SER A 29 6.06 -27.42 1.22
CA SER A 29 6.31 -26.87 2.56
C SER A 29 6.22 -25.35 2.63
N GLN A 30 6.47 -24.64 1.53
CA GLN A 30 6.42 -23.16 1.50
C GLN A 30 5.01 -22.60 1.41
N ALA A 31 4.12 -23.25 0.65
CA ALA A 31 2.73 -22.83 0.52
C ALA A 31 1.95 -22.94 1.84
N GLN A 32 2.23 -23.96 2.65
CA GLN A 32 1.56 -24.15 3.94
C GLN A 32 2.01 -23.13 4.99
N SER A 33 3.26 -22.68 4.98
CA SER A 33 3.76 -21.62 5.88
C SER A 33 3.16 -20.26 5.56
N GLN A 34 2.93 -19.94 4.29
CA GLN A 34 2.39 -18.64 3.87
C GLN A 34 0.89 -18.52 4.18
N THR A 35 0.12 -19.59 4.01
CA THR A 35 -1.31 -19.61 4.36
C THR A 35 -1.51 -19.51 5.88
N GLN A 36 -0.60 -20.07 6.68
CA GLN A 36 -0.61 -19.91 8.13
C GLN A 36 -0.32 -18.47 8.55
N GLY A 37 0.57 -17.75 7.84
CA GLY A 37 0.90 -16.36 8.11
C GLY A 37 -0.31 -15.43 7.96
N LEU A 38 -1.06 -15.53 6.85
CA LEU A 38 -2.25 -14.70 6.63
C LEU A 38 -3.34 -14.94 7.69
N GLY A 39 -3.57 -16.21 8.06
CA GLY A 39 -4.54 -16.58 9.11
C GLY A 39 -4.17 -16.01 10.47
N ALA A 40 -2.87 -16.06 10.82
CA ALA A 40 -2.35 -15.50 12.06
C ALA A 40 -2.47 -13.97 12.10
N VAL A 41 -2.08 -13.29 11.02
CA VAL A 41 -2.23 -11.83 10.89
C VAL A 41 -3.71 -11.44 11.01
N MET A 42 -4.61 -12.14 10.32
CA MET A 42 -6.06 -11.89 10.42
C MET A 42 -6.60 -12.07 11.83
N ALA A 43 -6.16 -13.11 12.54
CA ALA A 43 -6.59 -13.37 13.92
C ALA A 43 -6.05 -12.29 14.87
N ALA A 44 -4.77 -11.94 14.76
CA ALA A 44 -4.11 -10.92 15.58
C ALA A 44 -4.74 -9.54 15.34
N VAL A 45 -5.03 -9.17 14.09
CA VAL A 45 -5.68 -7.90 13.76
C VAL A 45 -7.11 -7.84 14.31
N ARG A 46 -7.88 -8.93 14.18
CA ARG A 46 -9.26 -9.00 14.76
C ARG A 46 -9.26 -8.83 16.28
N GLN A 47 -8.30 -9.40 16.97
CA GLN A 47 -8.14 -9.24 18.43
C GLN A 47 -7.70 -7.82 18.83
N SER A 48 -6.97 -7.13 17.95
CA SER A 48 -6.47 -5.77 18.21
C SER A 48 -7.47 -4.68 17.90
N VAL A 49 -8.48 -4.97 17.07
CA VAL A 49 -9.61 -4.09 16.72
C VAL A 49 -10.81 -4.52 17.55
N GLU A 50 -10.75 -4.26 18.87
CA GLU A 50 -11.94 -4.45 19.71
C GLU A 50 -13.06 -3.53 19.24
N PRO A 51 -14.33 -4.01 19.17
CA PRO A 51 -15.47 -3.14 18.99
C PRO A 51 -15.52 -2.22 20.22
N SER A 52 -15.12 -0.98 20.03
CA SER A 52 -15.34 0.05 21.05
C SER A 52 -16.84 0.11 21.31
N ASP A 53 -17.27 -0.22 22.53
CA ASP A 53 -18.63 0.00 23.02
C ASP A 53 -19.07 1.39 22.59
N ALA A 54 -20.03 1.43 21.69
CA ALA A 54 -20.71 2.65 21.28
C ALA A 54 -21.63 3.11 22.41
N GLY A 55 -21.00 3.66 23.46
CA GLY A 55 -21.74 4.36 24.50
C GLY A 55 -22.43 5.56 23.87
N GLY A 56 -23.76 5.46 23.69
CA GLY A 56 -24.67 6.58 23.61
C GLY A 56 -24.37 7.72 22.65
N ALA A 57 -23.85 7.46 21.46
CA ALA A 57 -23.72 8.48 20.43
C ALA A 57 -25.11 8.87 19.93
N LEU A 58 -25.40 10.18 19.91
CA LEU A 58 -26.57 10.74 19.22
C LEU A 58 -26.60 10.22 17.79
N PRO A 59 -27.80 10.00 17.19
CA PRO A 59 -27.89 9.57 15.81
C PRO A 59 -27.21 10.60 14.91
N VAL A 60 -26.03 10.23 14.39
CA VAL A 60 -25.29 11.05 13.41
C VAL A 60 -26.00 10.91 12.09
N ASP A 61 -26.19 12.03 11.37
CA ASP A 61 -26.68 12.00 10.00
C ASP A 61 -25.85 10.97 9.20
N PRO A 62 -26.47 10.04 8.45
CA PRO A 62 -25.75 9.05 7.66
C PRO A 62 -24.71 9.66 6.73
N LEU A 63 -24.96 10.86 6.21
CA LEU A 63 -24.02 11.59 5.37
C LEU A 63 -22.79 12.06 6.17
N GLU A 64 -22.98 12.59 7.36
CA GLU A 64 -21.87 12.99 8.25
C GLU A 64 -21.12 11.76 8.80
N ALA A 65 -21.82 10.66 9.07
CA ALA A 65 -21.19 9.40 9.45
C ALA A 65 -20.25 8.88 8.34
N HIS A 66 -20.62 9.04 7.09
CA HIS A 66 -19.80 8.67 5.93
C HIS A 66 -18.48 9.47 5.87
N TRP A 67 -18.50 10.73 6.34
CA TRP A 67 -17.34 11.63 6.37
C TRP A 67 -16.63 11.67 7.73
N THR A 68 -16.91 10.73 8.60
CA THR A 68 -16.17 10.55 9.87
C THR A 68 -15.05 9.56 9.65
N THR A 69 -13.81 9.94 10.04
CA THR A 69 -12.67 9.05 9.91
C THR A 69 -12.86 7.81 10.80
N ARG A 70 -12.51 6.67 10.28
CA ARG A 70 -12.57 5.42 11.04
C ARG A 70 -11.59 5.41 12.20
N LYS A 71 -11.92 4.70 13.27
CA LYS A 71 -11.03 4.47 14.39
C LYS A 71 -9.94 3.48 13.99
N LEU A 72 -8.69 3.85 14.19
CA LEU A 72 -7.55 2.98 13.92
C LEU A 72 -7.00 2.40 15.23
N PRO A 73 -6.45 1.18 15.22
CA PRO A 73 -5.70 0.66 16.36
C PRO A 73 -4.40 1.45 16.56
N PRO A 74 -3.84 1.47 17.78
CA PRO A 74 -2.64 2.25 18.11
C PRO A 74 -1.36 1.56 17.60
N VAL A 75 -1.23 1.42 16.28
CA VAL A 75 -0.14 0.67 15.61
C VAL A 75 1.24 1.21 15.97
N GLU A 76 1.35 2.52 16.23
CA GLU A 76 2.57 3.20 16.65
C GLU A 76 3.11 2.69 17.99
N ARG A 77 2.23 2.18 18.86
CA ARG A 77 2.60 1.66 20.19
C ARG A 77 3.04 0.22 20.20
N TRP A 78 2.83 -0.49 19.10
CA TRP A 78 3.21 -1.90 19.02
C TRP A 78 4.68 -2.03 18.65
N ASN A 79 5.37 -2.96 19.30
CA ASN A 79 6.77 -3.25 19.01
C ASN A 79 7.00 -4.77 18.95
N PRO A 80 6.48 -5.46 17.95
CA PRO A 80 6.60 -6.90 17.82
C PRO A 80 8.05 -7.32 17.58
N ALA A 81 8.47 -8.40 18.23
CA ALA A 81 9.78 -8.98 18.06
C ALA A 81 9.91 -9.80 16.76
N SER A 82 8.79 -10.35 16.29
CA SER A 82 8.75 -11.15 15.05
C SER A 82 8.58 -10.26 13.82
N CYS A 83 9.42 -10.49 12.83
CA CYS A 83 9.33 -9.85 11.51
C CYS A 83 9.47 -10.92 10.42
N GLY A 84 8.59 -10.87 9.43
CA GLY A 84 8.59 -11.79 8.29
C GLY A 84 8.08 -11.11 7.02
N ASP A 85 7.93 -11.90 5.97
CA ASP A 85 7.37 -11.45 4.69
C ASP A 85 6.05 -12.19 4.43
N ILE A 86 5.11 -11.50 3.78
CA ILE A 86 3.87 -12.08 3.31
C ILE A 86 3.62 -11.64 1.86
N ALA A 87 3.11 -12.55 1.03
CA ALA A 87 2.86 -12.30 -0.38
C ALA A 87 1.60 -11.43 -0.60
N ILE A 88 1.56 -10.28 0.08
CA ILE A 88 0.56 -9.22 -0.15
C ILE A 88 1.21 -8.11 -0.96
N GLU A 89 0.50 -7.64 -1.97
CA GLU A 89 0.90 -6.55 -2.83
C GLU A 89 -0.23 -5.54 -2.98
N ILE A 90 0.10 -4.25 -2.84
CA ILE A 90 -0.81 -3.14 -3.14
C ILE A 90 -0.35 -2.52 -4.46
N LYS A 91 -1.22 -2.60 -5.46
CA LYS A 91 -0.95 -2.05 -6.79
C LYS A 91 -1.10 -0.53 -6.81
N ALA A 92 -0.47 0.12 -7.78
CA ALA A 92 -0.52 1.58 -7.96
C ALA A 92 -1.96 2.14 -8.14
N ASN A 93 -2.92 1.30 -8.50
CA ASN A 93 -4.35 1.65 -8.55
C ASN A 93 -5.09 1.44 -7.21
N GLY A 94 -4.37 1.07 -6.13
CA GLY A 94 -4.94 0.83 -4.80
C GLY A 94 -5.57 -0.55 -4.60
N GLU A 95 -5.46 -1.45 -5.56
CA GLU A 95 -5.94 -2.83 -5.41
C GLU A 95 -5.00 -3.67 -4.56
N TRP A 96 -5.57 -4.48 -3.68
CA TRP A 96 -4.85 -5.41 -2.82
C TRP A 96 -4.85 -6.82 -3.43
N TRP A 97 -3.69 -7.43 -3.49
CA TRP A 97 -3.47 -8.76 -4.05
C TRP A 97 -2.77 -9.64 -3.03
N HIS A 98 -3.08 -10.94 -3.03
CA HIS A 98 -2.41 -11.96 -2.23
C HIS A 98 -2.11 -13.17 -3.12
N GLU A 99 -0.85 -13.59 -3.17
CA GLU A 99 -0.39 -14.72 -4.02
C GLU A 99 -0.87 -14.62 -5.48
N GLY A 100 -0.83 -13.41 -6.05
CA GLY A 100 -1.27 -13.17 -7.43
C GLY A 100 -2.78 -13.13 -7.64
N GLN A 101 -3.59 -13.19 -6.57
CA GLN A 101 -5.04 -13.07 -6.64
C GLN A 101 -5.53 -11.80 -5.96
N ARG A 102 -6.49 -11.11 -6.60
CA ARG A 102 -7.07 -9.89 -6.04
C ARG A 102 -7.90 -10.20 -4.79
N ILE A 103 -7.68 -9.44 -3.74
CA ILE A 103 -8.50 -9.49 -2.52
C ILE A 103 -9.78 -8.69 -2.78
N GLY A 104 -10.85 -9.38 -3.19
CA GLY A 104 -12.14 -8.76 -3.51
C GLY A 104 -13.03 -8.43 -2.31
N ARG A 105 -12.65 -8.85 -1.09
CA ARG A 105 -13.47 -8.64 0.14
C ARG A 105 -13.11 -7.30 0.78
N ALA A 106 -13.90 -6.26 0.52
CA ALA A 106 -13.67 -4.92 1.06
C ALA A 106 -13.45 -4.87 2.59
N PRO A 107 -14.22 -5.61 3.45
CA PRO A 107 -13.95 -5.63 4.88
C PRO A 107 -12.55 -6.17 5.24
N LEU A 108 -11.99 -7.08 4.45
CA LEU A 108 -10.65 -7.60 4.66
C LEU A 108 -9.58 -6.57 4.31
N VAL A 109 -9.76 -5.87 3.19
CA VAL A 109 -8.88 -4.75 2.81
C VAL A 109 -8.92 -3.64 3.87
N THR A 110 -10.12 -3.28 4.35
CA THR A 110 -10.30 -2.31 5.43
C THR A 110 -9.58 -2.74 6.71
N LEU A 111 -9.64 -4.03 7.05
CA LEU A 111 -8.96 -4.57 8.22
C LEU A 111 -7.43 -4.47 8.07
N PHE A 112 -6.86 -4.95 6.97
CA PHE A 112 -5.42 -4.87 6.73
C PHE A 112 -4.91 -3.44 6.67
N SER A 113 -5.63 -2.56 5.98
CA SER A 113 -5.26 -1.15 5.88
C SER A 113 -5.28 -0.42 7.24
N SER A 114 -6.03 -0.93 8.25
CA SER A 114 -6.04 -0.35 9.59
C SER A 114 -4.74 -0.59 10.37
N VAL A 115 -4.00 -1.63 10.03
CA VAL A 115 -2.73 -2.02 10.68
C VAL A 115 -1.51 -1.80 9.79
N LEU A 116 -1.71 -1.06 8.70
CA LEU A 116 -0.63 -0.70 7.80
C LEU A 116 0.34 0.26 8.50
N TRP A 117 1.63 -0.04 8.38
CA TRP A 117 2.72 0.71 8.96
C TRP A 117 3.86 0.89 7.96
N ARG A 118 4.60 2.00 8.04
CA ARG A 118 5.79 2.24 7.22
C ARG A 118 7.02 2.42 8.10
N GLU A 119 8.12 1.82 7.73
CA GLU A 119 9.44 2.01 8.33
C GLU A 119 10.46 2.22 7.20
N GLY A 120 10.99 3.42 7.08
CA GLY A 120 11.81 3.79 5.93
C GLY A 120 11.01 3.68 4.63
N ASP A 121 11.49 2.86 3.71
CA ASP A 121 10.83 2.61 2.42
C ASP A 121 9.96 1.34 2.42
N ASP A 122 10.00 0.56 3.49
CA ASP A 122 9.25 -0.68 3.61
C ASP A 122 7.87 -0.48 4.26
N PHE A 123 6.88 -1.19 3.73
CA PHE A 123 5.53 -1.26 4.28
C PHE A 123 5.27 -2.59 4.98
N PHE A 124 4.52 -2.54 6.06
CA PHE A 124 4.23 -3.70 6.90
C PHE A 124 2.76 -3.75 7.31
N LEU A 125 2.23 -4.95 7.48
CA LEU A 125 1.08 -5.19 8.33
C LEU A 125 1.60 -5.49 9.74
N LYS A 126 1.32 -4.58 10.67
CA LYS A 126 1.87 -4.62 12.03
C LYS A 126 0.78 -4.95 13.04
N THR A 127 1.07 -5.92 13.89
CA THR A 127 0.21 -6.35 15.00
C THR A 127 1.00 -6.30 16.31
N PRO A 128 0.40 -6.48 17.47
CA PRO A 128 1.15 -6.55 18.73
C PRO A 128 2.18 -7.68 18.79
N VAL A 129 2.02 -8.75 18.02
CA VAL A 129 2.84 -9.98 18.11
C VAL A 129 3.79 -10.17 16.93
N GLU A 130 3.46 -9.61 15.77
CA GLU A 130 4.27 -9.77 14.56
C GLU A 130 4.16 -8.57 13.61
N LYS A 131 5.15 -8.45 12.74
CA LYS A 131 5.22 -7.45 11.69
C LYS A 131 5.56 -8.16 10.38
N MET A 132 4.67 -8.08 9.39
CA MET A 132 4.80 -8.77 8.11
C MET A 132 5.00 -7.75 7.00
N ARG A 133 6.16 -7.82 6.32
CA ARG A 133 6.45 -6.93 5.20
C ARG A 133 5.56 -7.28 4.01
N ILE A 134 5.08 -6.24 3.34
CA ILE A 134 4.28 -6.30 2.12
C ILE A 134 4.93 -5.46 1.02
N ARG A 135 4.50 -5.67 -0.21
CA ARG A 135 4.91 -4.83 -1.33
C ARG A 135 3.86 -3.76 -1.62
N VAL A 136 4.31 -2.54 -1.87
CA VAL A 136 3.48 -1.43 -2.34
C VAL A 136 4.14 -0.83 -3.57
N GLU A 137 3.42 -0.77 -4.69
CA GLU A 137 3.99 -0.26 -5.95
C GLU A 137 4.22 1.24 -5.92
N ASP A 138 3.28 2.00 -5.39
CA ASP A 138 3.38 3.47 -5.28
C ASP A 138 3.02 3.89 -3.86
N VAL A 139 1.73 4.17 -3.61
CA VAL A 139 1.18 4.46 -2.28
C VAL A 139 0.04 3.52 -1.95
N PRO A 140 -0.19 3.22 -0.65
CA PRO A 140 -1.13 2.17 -0.28
C PRO A 140 -2.60 2.55 -0.41
N PHE A 141 -2.92 3.84 -0.61
CA PHE A 141 -4.29 4.32 -0.63
C PHE A 141 -4.58 5.18 -1.86
N GLN A 142 -5.86 5.15 -2.25
CA GLN A 142 -6.43 6.07 -3.25
C GLN A 142 -7.45 6.97 -2.59
N ILE A 143 -7.48 8.25 -2.96
CA ILE A 143 -8.59 9.15 -2.66
C ILE A 143 -9.61 9.03 -3.79
N THR A 144 -10.84 8.67 -3.42
CA THR A 144 -11.93 8.46 -4.39
C THR A 144 -13.10 9.41 -4.18
N GLU A 145 -13.14 10.09 -3.03
CA GLU A 145 -14.20 11.03 -2.69
C GLU A 145 -13.61 12.32 -2.13
N MET A 146 -14.25 13.43 -2.46
CA MET A 146 -13.89 14.78 -2.06
C MET A 146 -15.15 15.57 -1.75
N ARG A 147 -15.13 16.38 -0.68
CA ARG A 147 -16.14 17.39 -0.41
C ARG A 147 -15.49 18.70 0.04
N ARG A 148 -16.22 19.79 -0.09
CA ARG A 148 -15.85 21.11 0.43
C ARG A 148 -16.78 21.49 1.56
N LEU A 149 -16.20 21.92 2.70
CA LEU A 149 -16.94 22.41 3.84
C LEU A 149 -16.81 23.94 3.93
N PRO A 150 -17.85 24.64 4.38
CA PRO A 150 -17.76 26.06 4.64
C PRO A 150 -16.64 26.40 5.63
N HIS A 151 -15.90 27.46 5.34
CA HIS A 151 -14.84 28.01 6.20
C HIS A 151 -14.75 29.52 5.95
N ASP A 152 -14.23 30.28 6.91
CA ASP A 152 -14.23 31.76 6.88
C ASP A 152 -13.39 32.33 5.73
N THR A 153 -12.29 31.69 5.36
CA THR A 153 -11.39 32.14 4.30
C THR A 153 -11.71 31.47 2.95
N PHE A 154 -11.42 30.19 2.84
CA PHE A 154 -11.71 29.36 1.68
C PHE A 154 -12.38 28.05 2.13
N PRO A 155 -13.27 27.46 1.30
CA PRO A 155 -13.85 26.16 1.66
C PRO A 155 -12.78 25.13 2.00
N GLN A 156 -12.94 24.44 3.13
CA GLN A 156 -12.06 23.33 3.52
C GLN A 156 -12.27 22.12 2.62
N LEU A 157 -11.19 21.54 2.16
CA LEU A 157 -11.18 20.35 1.33
C LEU A 157 -11.06 19.11 2.22
N GLN A 158 -12.08 18.25 2.23
CA GLN A 158 -12.03 16.93 2.83
C GLN A 158 -11.90 15.85 1.77
N LEU A 159 -11.02 14.91 2.03
CA LEU A 159 -10.68 13.79 1.15
C LEU A 159 -10.96 12.48 1.86
N ARG A 160 -11.47 11.48 1.11
CA ARG A 160 -11.84 10.18 1.69
C ARG A 160 -11.33 9.02 0.82
N THR A 161 -10.85 7.98 1.51
CA THR A 161 -10.47 6.70 0.90
C THR A 161 -11.64 5.72 0.89
N PRO A 162 -11.67 4.71 0.01
CA PRO A 162 -12.66 3.62 0.06
C PRO A 162 -12.65 2.84 1.38
N GLN A 163 -11.52 2.84 2.10
CA GLN A 163 -11.37 2.16 3.38
C GLN A 163 -11.95 2.95 4.56
N GLY A 164 -12.36 4.21 4.33
CA GLY A 164 -13.01 5.08 5.32
C GLY A 164 -12.05 5.96 6.12
N ASP A 165 -10.81 6.14 5.64
CA ASP A 165 -9.95 7.21 6.16
C ASP A 165 -10.45 8.54 5.59
N VAL A 166 -10.67 9.52 6.44
CA VAL A 166 -11.08 10.89 6.07
C VAL A 166 -10.07 11.88 6.65
N VAL A 167 -9.59 12.76 5.82
CA VAL A 167 -8.67 13.84 6.23
C VAL A 167 -9.15 15.18 5.69
N THR A 168 -8.91 16.25 6.44
CA THR A 168 -9.02 17.62 5.97
C THR A 168 -7.65 18.07 5.49
N VAL A 169 -7.58 18.62 4.27
CA VAL A 169 -6.33 19.14 3.74
C VAL A 169 -5.92 20.39 4.53
N ASP A 170 -4.80 20.27 5.23
CA ASP A 170 -4.20 21.29 6.07
C ASP A 170 -2.69 21.04 6.23
N GLU A 171 -2.03 21.73 7.17
CA GLU A 171 -0.61 21.54 7.44
C GLU A 171 -0.26 20.14 8.00
N ALA A 172 -1.20 19.46 8.67
CA ALA A 172 -1.01 18.11 9.17
C ALA A 172 -1.24 17.06 8.07
N HIS A 173 -2.03 17.40 7.06
CA HIS A 173 -2.38 16.58 5.90
C HIS A 173 -2.07 17.32 4.60
N PRO A 174 -0.78 17.64 4.34
CA PRO A 174 -0.37 18.43 3.18
C PRO A 174 -0.60 17.68 1.88
N LEU A 175 -0.84 18.47 0.81
CA LEU A 175 -0.79 17.98 -0.56
C LEU A 175 0.64 18.00 -1.08
N THR A 176 1.03 16.97 -1.82
CA THR A 176 2.31 16.87 -2.52
C THR A 176 2.08 16.52 -3.99
N PHE A 177 2.93 17.02 -4.87
CA PHE A 177 2.81 16.81 -6.31
C PHE A 177 4.14 16.27 -6.84
N HIS A 178 4.16 14.99 -7.20
CA HIS A 178 5.36 14.29 -7.66
C HIS A 178 5.01 13.10 -8.57
N SER A 179 6.00 12.55 -9.25
CA SER A 179 5.84 11.30 -10.00
C SER A 179 5.71 10.10 -9.05
N PRO A 180 5.03 9.02 -9.45
CA PRO A 180 4.95 7.79 -8.67
C PRO A 180 6.32 7.22 -8.35
N HIS A 181 6.49 6.67 -7.15
CA HIS A 181 7.77 6.12 -6.71
C HIS A 181 8.30 4.99 -7.60
N HIS A 182 7.43 4.19 -8.20
CA HIS A 182 7.80 3.10 -9.10
C HIS A 182 8.04 3.53 -10.56
N GLU A 183 7.62 4.75 -10.92
CA GLU A 183 7.75 5.32 -12.27
C GLU A 183 8.14 6.80 -12.21
N PRO A 184 9.38 7.12 -11.80
CA PRO A 184 9.81 8.52 -11.58
C PRO A 184 9.80 9.38 -12.85
N GLU A 185 9.84 8.76 -14.02
CA GLU A 185 9.79 9.45 -15.34
C GLU A 185 8.34 9.67 -15.84
N SER A 186 7.34 9.20 -15.10
CA SER A 186 5.93 9.32 -15.51
C SER A 186 5.32 10.66 -15.09
N GLU A 187 4.08 10.91 -15.54
CA GLU A 187 3.31 12.10 -15.16
C GLU A 187 3.21 12.24 -13.64
N GLN A 188 3.38 13.47 -13.18
CA GLN A 188 3.19 13.81 -11.77
C GLN A 188 1.73 13.60 -11.36
N ARG A 189 1.56 13.20 -10.11
CA ARG A 189 0.25 12.97 -9.48
C ARG A 189 0.16 13.77 -8.18
N LEU A 190 -1.06 13.99 -7.75
CA LEU A 190 -1.34 14.66 -6.48
C LEU A 190 -1.57 13.63 -5.39
N TYR A 191 -0.84 13.79 -4.29
CA TYR A 191 -0.91 12.96 -3.11
C TYR A 191 -1.34 13.80 -1.90
N VAL A 192 -1.87 13.13 -0.90
CA VAL A 192 -2.16 13.71 0.42
C VAL A 192 -1.60 12.81 1.50
N GLN A 193 -0.99 13.39 2.52
CA GLN A 193 -0.57 12.64 3.70
C GLN A 193 -1.79 12.26 4.54
N LEU A 194 -2.08 10.96 4.68
CA LEU A 194 -3.17 10.47 5.52
C LEU A 194 -2.76 10.36 6.99
N ARG A 195 -1.53 9.93 7.24
CA ARG A 195 -0.93 9.76 8.57
C ARG A 195 0.59 9.69 8.41
N PRO A 196 1.38 9.79 9.49
CA PRO A 196 2.83 9.84 9.39
C PRO A 196 3.40 8.70 8.53
N GLY A 197 4.09 9.06 7.45
CA GLY A 197 4.69 8.14 6.50
C GLY A 197 3.73 7.41 5.54
N ILE A 198 2.43 7.66 5.63
CA ILE A 198 1.42 7.01 4.77
C ILE A 198 0.70 8.07 3.94
N GLU A 199 0.84 7.96 2.63
CA GLU A 199 0.19 8.84 1.65
C GLU A 199 -0.93 8.13 0.90
N ALA A 200 -1.80 8.91 0.29
CA ALA A 200 -2.80 8.47 -0.68
C ALA A 200 -2.69 9.28 -1.96
N CYS A 201 -2.84 8.63 -3.10
CA CYS A 201 -2.90 9.27 -4.40
C CYS A 201 -4.36 9.67 -4.73
N LEU A 202 -4.58 10.85 -5.25
CA LEU A 202 -5.89 11.21 -5.78
C LEU A 202 -6.21 10.40 -7.04
N SER A 203 -7.42 9.88 -7.13
CA SER A 203 -7.90 9.27 -8.38
C SER A 203 -7.86 10.29 -9.52
N ARG A 204 -7.65 9.82 -10.75
CA ARG A 204 -7.56 10.71 -11.91
C ARG A 204 -8.77 11.64 -12.05
N SER A 205 -9.97 11.14 -11.81
CA SER A 205 -11.19 11.94 -11.89
C SER A 205 -11.22 13.06 -10.86
N LEU A 206 -10.80 12.78 -9.62
CA LEU A 206 -10.71 13.79 -8.57
C LEU A 206 -9.59 14.79 -8.83
N PHE A 207 -8.45 14.33 -9.33
CA PHE A 207 -7.35 15.19 -9.71
C PHE A 207 -7.80 16.24 -10.73
N TYR A 208 -8.40 15.83 -11.85
CA TYR A 208 -8.90 16.77 -12.85
C TYR A 208 -9.99 17.68 -12.30
N SER A 209 -10.94 17.15 -11.52
CA SER A 209 -11.97 17.97 -10.89
C SER A 209 -11.38 19.01 -9.92
N LEU A 210 -10.30 18.70 -9.23
CA LEU A 210 -9.62 19.62 -8.33
C LEU A 210 -8.83 20.67 -9.09
N ILE A 211 -8.14 20.29 -10.18
CA ILE A 211 -7.41 21.22 -11.05
C ILE A 211 -8.37 22.22 -11.72
N ASP A 212 -9.51 21.77 -12.25
CA ASP A 212 -10.53 22.64 -12.86
C ASP A 212 -11.07 23.68 -11.88
N GLN A 213 -11.03 23.41 -10.57
CA GLN A 213 -11.48 24.29 -9.51
C GLN A 213 -10.33 25.08 -8.84
N SER A 214 -9.11 24.89 -9.30
CA SER A 214 -7.91 25.53 -8.75
C SER A 214 -7.65 26.87 -9.39
N GLU A 215 -6.88 27.70 -8.70
CA GLU A 215 -6.42 28.99 -9.22
C GLU A 215 -5.13 28.78 -10.02
N LEU A 216 -5.08 29.31 -11.24
CA LEU A 216 -3.83 29.52 -11.97
C LEU A 216 -3.39 30.96 -11.74
N SER A 217 -2.26 31.12 -11.06
CA SER A 217 -1.64 32.43 -10.83
C SER A 217 -0.39 32.55 -11.68
N THR A 218 -0.29 33.64 -12.44
CA THR A 218 0.94 33.93 -13.21
C THR A 218 1.69 35.09 -12.55
N HIS A 219 2.89 34.79 -12.07
CA HIS A 219 3.79 35.78 -11.48
C HIS A 219 5.16 35.71 -12.16
N GLU A 220 5.68 36.84 -12.62
CA GLU A 220 7.01 36.96 -13.29
C GLU A 220 7.21 35.99 -14.47
N GLY A 221 6.12 35.68 -15.21
CA GLY A 221 6.17 34.79 -16.38
C GLY A 221 6.12 33.28 -16.03
N GLN A 222 6.04 32.93 -14.74
CA GLN A 222 5.81 31.54 -14.29
C GLN A 222 4.36 31.35 -13.93
N THR A 223 3.77 30.24 -14.35
CA THR A 223 2.42 29.86 -13.99
C THR A 223 2.45 28.91 -12.80
N GLU A 224 1.75 29.27 -11.74
CA GLU A 224 1.59 28.42 -10.56
C GLU A 224 0.16 27.86 -10.51
N LEU A 225 0.08 26.57 -10.19
CA LEU A 225 -1.17 25.94 -9.77
C LEU A 225 -1.31 26.15 -8.26
N VAL A 226 -2.43 26.74 -7.83
CA VAL A 226 -2.70 27.04 -6.41
C VAL A 226 -3.95 26.29 -5.96
N ILE A 227 -3.82 25.47 -4.91
CA ILE A 227 -4.92 24.80 -4.23
C ILE A 227 -5.06 25.36 -2.83
N ARG A 228 -6.29 25.74 -2.45
CA ARG A 228 -6.63 26.28 -1.12
C ARG A 228 -7.61 25.38 -0.39
N SER A 229 -7.41 25.27 0.94
CA SER A 229 -8.29 24.54 1.85
C SER A 229 -8.30 25.26 3.21
N GLY A 230 -9.36 25.99 3.53
CA GLY A 230 -9.34 26.89 4.69
C GLY A 230 -8.20 27.90 4.59
N ASP A 231 -7.34 27.93 5.59
CA ASP A 231 -6.15 28.79 5.62
C ASP A 231 -4.91 28.14 4.95
N TYR A 232 -4.99 26.85 4.63
CA TYR A 232 -3.90 26.13 3.96
C TYR A 232 -3.81 26.49 2.48
N ARG A 233 -2.59 26.69 2.00
CA ARG A 233 -2.25 26.96 0.60
C ARG A 233 -1.12 26.04 0.13
N ALA A 234 -1.36 25.30 -0.92
CA ALA A 234 -0.32 24.61 -1.69
C ALA A 234 -0.16 25.23 -3.07
N SER A 235 1.07 25.33 -3.57
CA SER A 235 1.34 25.81 -4.92
C SER A 235 2.52 25.10 -5.57
N TRP A 236 2.43 24.92 -6.88
CA TRP A 236 3.47 24.28 -7.70
C TRP A 236 3.62 25.05 -9.00
N THR A 237 4.87 25.29 -9.41
CA THR A 237 5.20 25.88 -10.71
C THR A 237 4.96 24.83 -11.81
N LEU A 238 4.25 25.24 -12.87
CA LEU A 238 3.90 24.39 -14.02
C LEU A 238 4.94 24.54 -15.14
#